data_fac5bf0be22c48ac54ed2abaf13d4ffb
#
_entry.id   fac5bf0be22c48ac54ed2abaf13d4ffb
#
_cell.length_a   1.000
_cell.length_b   1.000
_cell.length_c   1.000
_cell.angle_alpha   90.00
_cell.angle_beta   90.00
_cell.angle_gamma   90.00
#
_symmetry.space_group_name_H-M   'P 1'
#
loop_
_entity.id
_entity.type
_entity.pdbx_description
1 polymer ?
#
loop_
_entity_poly.entity_id
_entity_poly.type
_entity_poly.pdbx_seq_one_letter_code
_entity_poly.pdbx_strand_id
1 'polypeptide(L)'
;ESYKKANCGKCKKSLLDTKPIELTNSNFDEVVVNSDIPVIVDFWAPWCGPCKMMGPNFEKAAKNFPLKTLFAKVNTEDAQNLGARFSIRSIPTLIIFKEDKEVYRASGALDETTLNSLVRQYT
;
A
#
# COMPACT_ATOMS: atom_id res chain seq x y z
N GLU A 1 -0.34 -19.55 0.73
CA GLU A 1 -0.32 -19.49 0.41
C GLU A 1 -0.07 -18.77 0.07
N SER A 2 -0.10 -18.27 0.16
CA SER A 2 0.03 -17.71 -0.20
C SER A 2 0.34 -17.14 -0.54
N TYR A 3 0.39 -16.98 -0.59
CA TYR A 3 0.48 -16.63 -1.05
C TYR A 3 0.68 -17.15 -1.36
N LYS A 4 0.79 -17.75 -1.02
CA LYS A 4 0.81 -18.45 -1.19
C LYS A 4 0.35 -19.14 -1.33
N LYS A 5 -0.19 -19.61 -1.26
CA LYS A 5 -1.01 -20.32 -1.42
C LYS A 5 -1.82 -20.28 -1.66
N ALA A 6 -2.18 -20.24 -1.52
CA ALA A 6 -3.08 -20.37 -1.73
C ALA A 6 -3.62 -20.21 -2.16
N ASN A 7 -4.11 -20.30 -2.46
CA ASN A 7 -4.84 -20.25 -3.14
C ASN A 7 -4.80 -20.19 -4.03
N CYS A 8 -4.35 -20.46 -3.70
CA CYS A 8 -4.23 -20.61 -4.77
C CYS A 8 -4.36 -19.85 -6.03
N GLY A 9 -5.18 -20.11 -6.90
CA GLY A 9 -5.35 -19.31 -8.08
C GLY A 9 -5.64 -17.86 -7.80
N LYS A 10 -6.32 -17.61 -6.71
CA LYS A 10 -6.68 -16.26 -6.30
C LYS A 10 -5.46 -15.43 -5.90
N CYS A 11 -4.54 -16.03 -5.20
CA CYS A 11 -3.31 -15.34 -4.82
C CYS A 11 -2.46 -15.03 -6.05
N LYS A 12 -2.40 -15.98 -6.97
CA LYS A 12 -1.68 -15.82 -8.20
C LYS A 12 -2.25 -14.68 -9.04
N LYS A 13 -3.57 -14.58 -9.07
CA LYS A 13 -4.24 -13.51 -9.78
C LYS A 13 -3.91 -12.14 -9.20
N SER A 14 -3.83 -12.04 -7.87
CA SER A 14 -3.49 -10.78 -7.22
C SER A 14 -2.08 -10.32 -7.59
N LEU A 15 -1.13 -11.23 -7.69
CA LEU A 15 0.24 -10.88 -8.08
C LEU A 15 0.30 -10.38 -9.52
N LEU A 16 -0.49 -10.96 -10.40
CA LEU A 16 -0.51 -10.57 -11.80
C LEU A 16 -1.33 -9.32 -12.06
N ASP A 17 -2.33 -9.08 -11.22
CA ASP A 17 -3.28 -8.00 -11.41
C ASP A 17 -2.67 -6.62 -11.17
N THR A 18 -1.64 -6.53 -10.37
CA THR A 18 -0.93 -5.28 -10.05
C THR A 18 -1.81 -4.20 -9.41
N LYS A 19 -3.01 -4.56 -8.97
CA LYS A 19 -3.85 -3.63 -8.23
C LYS A 19 -3.41 -3.57 -6.78
N PRO A 20 -3.53 -2.40 -6.13
CA PRO A 20 -3.22 -2.31 -4.70
C PRO A 20 -4.07 -3.27 -3.88
N ILE A 21 -3.44 -3.91 -2.91
CA ILE A 21 -4.11 -4.83 -1.99
C ILE A 21 -4.75 -4.03 -0.88
N GLU A 22 -5.98 -4.36 -0.52
CA GLU A 22 -6.63 -3.70 0.60
C GLU A 22 -6.21 -4.36 1.91
N LEU A 23 -5.61 -3.57 2.81
CA LEU A 23 -5.19 -4.05 4.13
C LEU A 23 -6.21 -3.65 5.18
N THR A 24 -6.41 -4.54 6.13
CA THR A 24 -7.35 -4.36 7.23
C THR A 24 -6.63 -4.60 8.54
N ASN A 25 -7.34 -4.36 9.66
CA ASN A 25 -6.78 -4.67 10.98
C ASN A 25 -6.37 -6.14 11.10
N SER A 26 -7.04 -7.02 10.36
CA SER A 26 -6.79 -8.46 10.49
C SER A 26 -5.68 -8.99 9.59
N ASN A 27 -5.37 -8.33 8.47
CA ASN A 27 -4.36 -8.86 7.54
C ASN A 27 -3.10 -8.02 7.42
N PHE A 28 -3.07 -6.82 8.04
CA PHE A 28 -1.95 -5.91 7.87
C PHE A 28 -0.61 -6.54 8.24
N ASP A 29 -0.52 -7.08 9.45
CA ASP A 29 0.75 -7.64 9.92
C ASP A 29 1.18 -8.83 9.08
N GLU A 30 0.22 -9.68 8.71
CA GLU A 30 0.53 -10.84 7.89
C GLU A 30 1.14 -10.43 6.56
N VAL A 31 0.59 -9.42 5.91
CA VAL A 31 1.07 -8.98 4.61
C VAL A 31 2.39 -8.23 4.72
N VAL A 32 2.47 -7.26 5.66
CA VAL A 32 3.64 -6.37 5.75
C VAL A 32 4.84 -7.09 6.35
N VAL A 33 4.62 -7.84 7.45
CA VAL A 33 5.72 -8.52 8.13
C VAL A 33 6.32 -9.62 7.28
N ASN A 34 5.48 -10.33 6.53
CA ASN A 34 5.93 -11.48 5.74
C ASN A 34 6.40 -11.13 4.33
N SER A 35 6.39 -9.84 3.98
CA SER A 35 6.78 -9.45 2.63
C SER A 35 8.29 -9.38 2.47
N ASP A 36 8.80 -10.05 1.43
CA ASP A 36 10.21 -9.99 1.08
C ASP A 36 10.56 -8.76 0.24
N ILE A 37 9.54 -8.06 -0.24
CA ILE A 37 9.72 -6.87 -1.06
C ILE A 37 9.15 -5.66 -0.30
N PRO A 38 9.59 -4.44 -0.66
CA PRO A 38 9.03 -3.24 -0.01
C PRO A 38 7.52 -3.18 -0.19
N VAL A 39 6.84 -2.66 0.83
CA VAL A 39 5.38 -2.46 0.82
C VAL A 39 5.12 -0.97 0.93
N ILE A 40 4.40 -0.43 -0.04
CA ILE A 40 4.02 0.98 -0.02
C ILE A 40 2.54 1.06 0.28
N VAL A 41 2.17 1.78 1.35
CA VAL A 41 0.81 1.79 1.86
C VAL A 41 0.21 3.18 1.79
N ASP A 42 -0.97 3.28 1.18
CA ASP A 42 -1.74 4.51 1.07
C ASP A 42 -2.85 4.48 2.14
N PHE A 43 -2.73 5.34 3.15
CA PHE A 43 -3.77 5.51 4.16
C PHE A 43 -4.75 6.56 3.67
N TRP A 44 -6.01 6.17 3.47
CA TRP A 44 -7.01 7.00 2.81
C TRP A 44 -8.38 6.85 3.47
N ALA A 45 -9.36 7.63 2.99
CA ALA A 45 -10.76 7.48 3.39
C ALA A 45 -11.65 7.84 2.21
N PRO A 46 -12.84 7.23 2.13
CA PRO A 46 -13.75 7.46 0.99
C PRO A 46 -14.21 8.90 0.81
N TRP A 47 -14.28 9.67 1.90
CA TRP A 47 -14.76 11.06 1.86
C TRP A 47 -13.65 12.06 1.58
N CYS A 48 -12.44 11.61 1.45
CA CYS A 48 -11.26 12.49 1.34
C CYS A 48 -11.01 12.86 -0.12
N GLY A 49 -11.14 14.15 -0.45
CA GLY A 49 -10.92 14.63 -1.81
C GLY A 49 -9.52 14.36 -2.35
N PRO A 50 -8.46 14.78 -1.62
CA PRO A 50 -7.09 14.50 -2.08
C PRO A 50 -6.79 13.01 -2.22
N CYS A 51 -7.40 12.18 -1.39
CA CYS A 51 -7.25 10.72 -1.52
C CYS A 51 -7.80 10.23 -2.85
N LYS A 52 -8.93 10.78 -3.28
CA LYS A 52 -9.54 10.40 -4.56
C LYS A 52 -8.68 10.82 -5.73
N MET A 53 -7.93 11.91 -5.57
CA MET A 53 -7.01 12.36 -6.61
C MET A 53 -5.78 11.45 -6.69
N MET A 54 -5.28 11.01 -5.55
CA MET A 54 -4.10 10.16 -5.51
C MET A 54 -4.39 8.73 -5.93
N GLY A 55 -5.61 8.23 -5.69
CA GLY A 55 -5.96 6.85 -5.98
C GLY A 55 -5.59 6.38 -7.38
N PRO A 56 -6.03 7.08 -8.44
CA PRO A 56 -5.67 6.68 -9.80
C PRO A 56 -4.16 6.71 -10.05
N ASN A 57 -3.45 7.71 -9.49
CA ASN A 57 -2.00 7.80 -9.64
C ASN A 57 -1.31 6.64 -8.94
N PHE A 58 -1.82 6.26 -7.77
CA PHE A 58 -1.29 5.13 -7.01
C PHE A 58 -1.46 3.82 -7.78
N GLU A 59 -2.63 3.64 -8.38
CA GLU A 59 -2.90 2.46 -9.19
C GLU A 59 -2.00 2.40 -10.42
N LYS A 60 -1.78 3.52 -11.07
CA LYS A 60 -0.88 3.58 -12.23
C LYS A 60 0.55 3.24 -11.84
N ALA A 61 1.00 3.78 -10.70
CA ALA A 61 2.34 3.47 -10.21
C ALA A 61 2.49 1.99 -9.91
N ALA A 62 1.44 1.37 -9.35
CA ALA A 62 1.46 -0.05 -9.04
C ALA A 62 1.73 -0.90 -10.28
N LYS A 63 1.18 -0.49 -11.43
CA LYS A 63 1.38 -1.22 -12.68
C LYS A 63 2.80 -1.13 -13.20
N ASN A 64 3.55 -0.11 -12.78
CA ASN A 64 4.91 0.09 -13.25
C ASN A 64 5.94 -0.79 -12.54
N PHE A 65 5.57 -1.36 -11.39
CA PHE A 65 6.51 -2.13 -10.57
C PHE A 65 5.94 -3.48 -10.14
N PRO A 66 5.43 -4.28 -11.07
CA PRO A 66 4.89 -5.60 -10.71
C PRO A 66 6.00 -6.46 -10.12
N LEU A 67 5.69 -7.15 -9.03
CA LEU A 67 6.60 -8.10 -8.38
C LEU A 67 7.83 -7.49 -7.70
N LYS A 68 8.03 -6.18 -7.82
CA LYS A 68 9.17 -5.50 -7.17
C LYS A 68 8.78 -4.76 -5.91
N THR A 69 7.54 -4.30 -5.85
CA THR A 69 7.02 -3.56 -4.71
C THR A 69 5.57 -3.91 -4.57
N LEU A 70 5.14 -4.15 -3.34
CA LEU A 70 3.74 -4.44 -3.05
C LEU A 70 3.03 -3.12 -2.76
N PHE A 71 2.03 -2.80 -3.54
CA PHE A 71 1.20 -1.61 -3.31
C PHE A 71 -0.04 -2.01 -2.52
N ALA A 72 -0.31 -1.28 -1.45
CA ALA A 72 -1.42 -1.59 -0.57
C ALA A 72 -2.15 -0.33 -0.13
N LYS A 73 -3.40 -0.48 0.28
CA LYS A 73 -4.24 0.62 0.73
C LYS A 73 -4.88 0.27 2.06
N VAL A 74 -5.02 1.27 2.94
CA VAL A 74 -5.72 1.13 4.20
C VAL A 74 -6.83 2.17 4.25
N ASN A 75 -8.07 1.71 4.31
CA ASN A 75 -9.21 2.60 4.55
C ASN A 75 -9.27 2.88 6.04
N THR A 76 -8.92 4.10 6.42
CA THR A 76 -8.80 4.46 7.84
C THR A 76 -10.13 4.46 8.58
N GLU A 77 -11.25 4.53 7.86
CA GLU A 77 -12.56 4.39 8.52
C GLU A 77 -12.83 2.97 8.97
N ASP A 78 -12.42 2.00 8.14
CA ASP A 78 -12.62 0.59 8.47
C ASP A 78 -11.52 0.06 9.39
N ALA A 79 -10.32 0.58 9.25
CA ALA A 79 -9.16 0.10 9.99
C ALA A 79 -8.63 1.20 10.91
N GLN A 80 -9.49 1.64 11.85
CA GLN A 80 -9.13 2.74 12.75
C GLN A 80 -7.95 2.40 13.64
N ASN A 81 -7.79 1.14 14.01
CA ASN A 81 -6.65 0.72 14.82
C ASN A 81 -5.33 0.94 14.11
N LEU A 82 -5.30 0.72 12.79
CA LEU A 82 -4.08 0.97 12.01
C LEU A 82 -3.76 2.44 11.93
N GLY A 83 -4.80 3.28 11.75
CA GLY A 83 -4.60 4.72 11.76
C GLY A 83 -3.98 5.22 13.05
N ALA A 84 -4.48 4.72 14.18
CA ALA A 84 -3.95 5.08 15.49
C ALA A 84 -2.54 4.52 15.69
N ARG A 85 -2.31 3.28 15.29
CA ARG A 85 -1.02 2.61 15.45
C ARG A 85 0.12 3.37 14.77
N PHE A 86 -0.16 3.92 13.60
CA PHE A 86 0.85 4.65 12.83
C PHE A 86 0.72 6.16 12.96
N SER A 87 -0.11 6.62 13.89
CA SER A 87 -0.29 8.06 14.16
C SER A 87 -0.66 8.84 12.90
N ILE A 88 -1.62 8.29 12.14
CA ILE A 88 -2.09 8.95 10.93
C ILE A 88 -2.97 10.12 11.33
N ARG A 89 -2.49 11.34 11.10
CA ARG A 89 -3.21 12.57 11.48
C ARG A 89 -3.83 13.28 10.30
N SER A 90 -3.35 13.00 9.12
CA SER A 90 -3.91 13.57 7.90
C SER A 90 -3.90 12.50 6.83
N ILE A 91 -4.77 12.64 5.84
CA ILE A 91 -4.89 11.69 4.74
C ILE A 91 -4.95 12.48 3.43
N PRO A 92 -4.41 11.93 2.35
CA PRO A 92 -3.71 10.65 2.32
C PRO A 92 -2.33 10.73 2.97
N THR A 93 -1.90 9.65 3.58
CA THR A 93 -0.54 9.50 4.07
C THR A 93 0.03 8.24 3.47
N LEU A 94 1.24 8.36 2.93
CA LEU A 94 1.94 7.26 2.31
C LEU A 94 3.07 6.81 3.21
N ILE A 95 3.14 5.51 3.49
CA ILE A 95 4.23 4.94 4.27
C ILE A 95 4.84 3.80 3.46
N ILE A 96 6.17 3.76 3.41
CA ILE A 96 6.89 2.65 2.79
C ILE A 96 7.52 1.82 3.89
N PHE A 97 7.22 0.52 3.89
CA PHE A 97 7.80 -0.44 4.81
C PHE A 97 8.79 -1.32 4.07
N LYS A 98 9.95 -1.53 4.68
CA LYS A 98 10.96 -2.44 4.14
C LYS A 98 11.48 -3.27 5.28
N GLU A 99 11.42 -4.59 5.13
CA GLU A 99 11.82 -5.51 6.19
C GLU A 99 11.08 -5.20 7.50
N ASP A 100 9.78 -4.95 7.38
CA ASP A 100 8.88 -4.69 8.51
C ASP A 100 9.18 -3.38 9.23
N LYS A 101 9.93 -2.47 8.61
CA LYS A 101 10.25 -1.16 9.21
C LYS A 101 9.78 -0.04 8.32
N GLU A 102 9.27 1.01 8.95
CA GLU A 102 8.91 2.22 8.22
C GLU A 102 10.18 2.93 7.77
N VAL A 103 10.38 3.06 6.47
CA VAL A 103 11.58 3.71 5.92
C VAL A 103 11.27 5.06 5.29
N TYR A 104 9.99 5.37 5.06
CA TYR A 104 9.59 6.64 4.46
C TYR A 104 8.14 6.95 4.80
N ARG A 105 7.82 8.23 4.95
CA ARG A 105 6.45 8.69 5.21
C ARG A 105 6.25 10.05 4.57
N ALA A 106 5.11 10.25 3.91
CA ALA A 106 4.74 11.55 3.34
C ALA A 106 3.24 11.74 3.46
N SER A 107 2.81 12.96 3.73
CA SER A 107 1.40 13.33 3.78
C SER A 107 1.04 14.16 2.56
N GLY A 108 -0.19 14.02 2.08
CA GLY A 108 -0.69 14.76 0.93
C GLY A 108 -0.67 13.95 -0.34
N ALA A 109 -1.48 14.39 -1.31
CA ALA A 109 -1.61 13.67 -2.57
C ALA A 109 -0.33 13.79 -3.40
N LEU A 110 0.10 12.66 -3.95
CA LEU A 110 1.29 12.59 -4.80
C LEU A 110 0.87 12.15 -6.20
N ASP A 111 1.57 12.66 -7.21
CA ASP A 111 1.30 12.25 -8.58
C ASP A 111 2.08 10.99 -8.94
N GLU A 112 1.79 10.45 -10.11
CA GLU A 112 2.42 9.20 -10.56
C GLU A 112 3.94 9.32 -10.64
N THR A 113 4.43 10.43 -11.15
CA THR A 113 5.87 10.65 -11.31
C THR A 113 6.60 10.60 -9.96
N THR A 114 6.03 11.28 -8.96
CA THR A 114 6.61 11.28 -7.61
C THR A 114 6.57 9.89 -7.00
N LEU A 115 5.44 9.20 -7.17
CA LEU A 115 5.30 7.83 -6.65
C LEU A 115 6.32 6.90 -7.29
N ASN A 116 6.51 6.99 -8.60
CA ASN A 116 7.49 6.16 -9.30
C ASN A 116 8.90 6.41 -8.78
N SER A 117 9.25 7.67 -8.54
CA SER A 117 10.57 8.03 -8.02
C SER A 117 10.80 7.43 -6.64
N LEU A 118 9.78 7.53 -5.76
CA LEU A 118 9.88 6.96 -4.42
C LEU A 118 10.06 5.45 -4.46
N VAL A 119 9.29 4.77 -5.30
CA VAL A 119 9.39 3.32 -5.40
C VAL A 119 10.79 2.91 -5.86
N ARG A 120 11.32 3.60 -6.86
CA ARG A 120 12.66 3.30 -7.36
C ARG A 120 13.72 3.50 -6.27
N GLN A 121 13.53 4.50 -5.43
CA GLN A 121 14.49 4.80 -4.37
C GLN A 121 14.60 3.68 -3.35
N TYR A 122 13.50 2.97 -3.10
CA TYR A 122 13.43 1.95 -2.05
C TYR A 122 13.39 0.52 -2.60
N THR A 123 13.43 0.34 -3.90
CA THR A 123 13.57 -0.97 -4.51
C THR A 123 15.00 -1.21 -5.05
#